data_37086f056b34529ec6ecd9f265470ae3
#
_entry.id   37086f056b34529ec6ecd9f265470ae3
#
_cell.length_a   1.000
_cell.length_b   1.000
_cell.length_c   1.000
_cell.angle_alpha   90.00
_cell.angle_beta   90.00
_cell.angle_gamma   90.00
#
_symmetry.space_group_name_H-M   'P 1'
#
loop_
_entity.id
_entity.type
_entity.pdbx_description
1 polymer ?
#
loop_
_entity_poly.entity_id
_entity_poly.type
_entity_poly.pdbx_seq_one_letter_code
_entity_poly.pdbx_strand_id
1 'polypeptide(L)'
;VPEKWSVAQVLEHLNIYSRHYVNAIEQKLHLNQTEPNVSFSPGWLGNYFTNLMKPKADNTIAKKMKAPKNSIPSTQPDAAKMLQEFIQYQHQLLNLLQIAKSANLEHIRIPTTLSKLISLKLGDTFRFFIAHEQRHFLQIQNTLTANNSQKAVA
;
A
#
# COMPACT_ATOMS: atom_id res chain seq x y z
N VAL A 1 16.55 15.95 -9.75
CA VAL A 1 16.14 15.41 -8.44
C VAL A 1 14.65 15.21 -8.54
N PRO A 2 14.10 13.99 -8.35
CA PRO A 2 12.65 13.88 -8.23
C PRO A 2 12.26 14.75 -7.05
N GLU A 3 11.34 15.68 -7.28
CA GLU A 3 10.78 16.54 -6.25
C GLU A 3 10.34 15.68 -5.08
N LYS A 4 10.80 16.03 -3.88
CA LYS A 4 10.39 15.31 -2.68
C LYS A 4 8.92 15.63 -2.46
N TRP A 5 8.07 14.61 -2.54
CA TRP A 5 6.67 14.77 -2.22
C TRP A 5 6.48 15.29 -0.80
N SER A 6 5.51 16.18 -0.63
CA SER A 6 5.02 16.56 0.68
C SER A 6 4.32 15.38 1.36
N VAL A 7 4.11 15.46 2.67
CA VAL A 7 3.36 14.44 3.41
C VAL A 7 1.95 14.25 2.82
N ALA A 8 1.27 15.35 2.46
CA ALA A 8 -0.05 15.28 1.85
C ALA A 8 -0.04 14.58 0.48
N GLN A 9 0.99 14.78 -0.32
CA GLN A 9 1.16 14.06 -1.60
C GLN A 9 1.44 12.58 -1.39
N VAL A 10 2.22 12.21 -0.39
CA VAL A 10 2.42 10.80 -0.05
C VAL A 10 1.11 10.14 0.40
N LEU A 11 0.32 10.81 1.22
CA LEU A 11 -1.00 10.32 1.65
C LEU A 11 -1.97 10.17 0.47
N GLU A 12 -2.00 11.14 -0.46
CA GLU A 12 -2.81 11.05 -1.67
C GLU A 12 -2.42 9.83 -2.53
N HIS A 13 -1.11 9.61 -2.71
CA HIS A 13 -0.60 8.45 -3.41
C HIS A 13 -1.06 7.13 -2.73
N LEU A 14 -0.96 7.03 -1.42
CA LEU A 14 -1.44 5.88 -0.66
C LEU A 14 -2.96 5.70 -0.78
N ASN A 15 -3.73 6.79 -0.76
CA ASN A 15 -5.19 6.74 -0.94
C ASN A 15 -5.59 6.23 -2.33
N ILE A 16 -4.84 6.57 -3.39
CA ILE A 16 -5.07 6.02 -4.73
C ILE A 16 -4.91 4.49 -4.74
N TYR A 17 -3.87 3.96 -4.09
CA TYR A 17 -3.68 2.51 -3.95
C TYR A 17 -4.75 1.87 -3.06
N SER A 18 -5.08 2.51 -1.93
CA SER A 18 -6.12 2.04 -1.01
C SER A 18 -7.46 1.92 -1.70
N ARG A 19 -7.85 2.93 -2.46
CA ARG A 19 -9.10 2.93 -3.24
C ARG A 19 -9.19 1.74 -4.20
N HIS A 20 -8.10 1.39 -4.85
CA HIS A 20 -8.08 0.22 -5.73
C HIS A 20 -8.14 -1.10 -4.96
N TYR A 21 -7.20 -1.30 -4.01
CA TYR A 21 -7.04 -2.59 -3.35
C TYR A 21 -8.12 -2.90 -2.33
N VAL A 22 -8.55 -1.92 -1.52
CA VAL A 22 -9.62 -2.10 -0.54
C VAL A 22 -10.92 -2.51 -1.24
N ASN A 23 -11.31 -1.78 -2.30
CA ASN A 23 -12.52 -2.11 -3.06
C ASN A 23 -12.42 -3.46 -3.76
N ALA A 24 -11.27 -3.78 -4.37
CA ALA A 24 -11.09 -5.04 -5.08
C ALA A 24 -11.10 -6.24 -4.11
N ILE A 25 -10.48 -6.11 -2.94
CA ILE A 25 -10.46 -7.14 -1.88
C ILE A 25 -11.88 -7.34 -1.34
N GLU A 26 -12.58 -6.25 -1.00
CA GLU A 26 -13.94 -6.30 -0.48
C GLU A 26 -14.88 -7.05 -1.43
N GLN A 27 -14.90 -6.65 -2.71
CA GLN A 27 -15.71 -7.32 -3.73
C GLN A 27 -15.39 -8.81 -3.85
N LYS A 28 -14.11 -9.17 -3.84
CA LYS A 28 -13.69 -10.56 -3.98
C LYS A 28 -13.99 -11.40 -2.74
N LEU A 29 -13.87 -10.85 -1.55
CA LEU A 29 -14.25 -11.51 -0.31
C LEU A 29 -15.76 -11.76 -0.23
N HIS A 30 -16.59 -10.80 -0.67
CA HIS A 30 -18.05 -10.98 -0.69
C HIS A 30 -18.52 -12.03 -1.72
N LEU A 31 -17.80 -12.16 -2.84
CA LEU A 31 -18.18 -13.11 -3.91
C LEU A 31 -17.63 -14.52 -3.69
N ASN A 32 -16.65 -14.71 -2.80
CA ASN A 32 -15.96 -15.97 -2.61
C ASN A 32 -16.43 -16.70 -1.34
N GLN A 33 -17.02 -17.87 -1.53
CA GLN A 33 -17.39 -18.80 -0.45
C GLN A 33 -16.44 -19.99 -0.39
N THR A 34 -15.14 -19.75 -0.60
CA THR A 34 -14.14 -20.80 -0.54
C THR A 34 -13.76 -21.09 0.90
N GLU A 35 -13.56 -22.40 1.21
CA GLU A 35 -13.05 -22.81 2.51
C GLU A 35 -11.69 -22.15 2.82
N PRO A 36 -11.46 -21.71 4.06
CA PRO A 36 -10.18 -21.12 4.45
C PRO A 36 -9.06 -22.16 4.32
N ASN A 37 -7.89 -21.71 3.93
CA ASN A 37 -6.70 -22.55 3.94
C ASN A 37 -5.94 -22.43 5.27
N VAL A 38 -5.44 -23.55 5.77
CA VAL A 38 -4.73 -23.64 7.07
C VAL A 38 -3.39 -22.90 7.03
N SER A 39 -2.75 -22.85 5.86
CA SER A 39 -1.46 -22.19 5.65
C SER A 39 -1.48 -21.39 4.36
N PHE A 40 -0.67 -20.35 4.30
CA PHE A 40 -0.50 -19.53 3.10
C PHE A 40 0.91 -19.65 2.55
N SER A 41 1.02 -20.03 1.27
CA SER A 41 2.28 -20.04 0.53
C SER A 41 2.29 -18.89 -0.47
N PRO A 42 3.27 -17.95 -0.36
CA PRO A 42 3.39 -16.83 -1.30
C PRO A 42 3.59 -17.31 -2.74
N GLY A 43 2.96 -16.60 -3.68
CA GLY A 43 3.29 -16.73 -5.09
C GLY A 43 4.61 -16.06 -5.41
N TRP A 44 5.33 -16.53 -6.43
CA TRP A 44 6.62 -15.93 -6.82
C TRP A 44 6.50 -14.44 -7.18
N LEU A 45 5.44 -14.07 -7.91
CA LEU A 45 5.19 -12.68 -8.32
C LEU A 45 4.81 -11.79 -7.13
N GLY A 46 3.94 -12.28 -6.24
CA GLY A 46 3.56 -11.56 -5.02
C GLY A 46 4.74 -11.38 -4.09
N ASN A 47 5.57 -12.40 -3.95
CA ASN A 47 6.79 -12.32 -3.16
C ASN A 47 7.81 -11.32 -3.76
N TYR A 48 7.96 -11.31 -5.08
CA TYR A 48 8.80 -10.35 -5.79
C TYR A 48 8.35 -8.90 -5.51
N PHE A 49 7.06 -8.58 -5.71
CA PHE A 49 6.56 -7.23 -5.47
C PHE A 49 6.61 -6.82 -4.00
N THR A 50 6.31 -7.74 -3.08
CA THR A 50 6.44 -7.48 -1.64
C THR A 50 7.87 -7.11 -1.26
N ASN A 51 8.85 -7.89 -1.70
CA ASN A 51 10.26 -7.64 -1.40
C ASN A 51 10.79 -6.37 -2.07
N LEU A 52 10.26 -6.01 -3.25
CA LEU A 52 10.60 -4.76 -3.93
C LEU A 52 10.13 -3.53 -3.14
N MET A 53 8.99 -3.62 -2.44
CA MET A 53 8.41 -2.54 -1.65
C MET A 53 8.94 -2.49 -0.22
N LYS A 54 9.21 -3.62 0.37
CA LYS A 54 9.58 -3.72 1.78
C LYS A 54 10.82 -2.89 2.09
N PRO A 55 10.81 -2.04 3.15
CA PRO A 55 12.01 -1.41 3.66
C PRO A 55 13.07 -2.46 4.05
N LYS A 56 14.34 -2.11 3.96
CA LYS A 56 15.43 -2.95 4.46
C LYS A 56 15.43 -3.00 5.99
N ALA A 57 16.16 -3.96 6.55
CA ALA A 57 16.30 -4.13 8.00
C ALA A 57 16.91 -2.90 8.72
N ASP A 58 17.70 -2.10 8.00
CA ASP A 58 18.27 -0.83 8.47
C ASP A 58 17.34 0.38 8.30
N ASN A 59 16.04 0.15 8.02
CA ASN A 59 15.06 1.18 7.75
C ASN A 59 15.42 2.09 6.56
N THR A 60 16.14 1.56 5.57
CA THR A 60 16.39 2.27 4.31
C THR A 60 15.52 1.73 3.18
N ILE A 61 15.33 2.56 2.15
CA ILE A 61 14.61 2.20 0.94
C ILE A 61 15.64 1.60 -0.06
N ALA A 62 15.48 0.33 -0.41
CA ALA A 62 16.41 -0.41 -1.26
C ALA A 62 16.60 0.22 -2.65
N LYS A 63 15.52 0.70 -3.26
CA LYS A 63 15.52 1.25 -4.62
C LYS A 63 14.51 2.39 -4.74
N LYS A 64 14.97 3.55 -5.20
CA LYS A 64 14.05 4.63 -5.58
C LYS A 64 13.33 4.23 -6.86
N MET A 65 12.00 4.38 -6.87
CA MET A 65 11.15 4.04 -8.00
C MET A 65 10.31 5.26 -8.36
N LYS A 66 10.00 5.40 -9.64
CA LYS A 66 9.00 6.37 -10.10
C LYS A 66 7.61 5.76 -9.90
N ALA A 67 6.69 6.55 -9.40
CA ALA A 67 5.29 6.15 -9.33
C ALA A 67 4.71 5.96 -10.75
N PRO A 68 3.86 4.94 -10.96
CA PRO A 68 3.09 4.84 -12.19
C PRO A 68 2.26 6.11 -12.45
N LYS A 69 2.04 6.44 -13.71
CA LYS A 69 1.35 7.69 -14.10
C LYS A 69 -0.02 7.86 -13.45
N ASN A 70 -0.75 6.77 -13.26
CA ASN A 70 -2.09 6.74 -12.66
C ASN A 70 -2.09 6.84 -11.12
N SER A 71 -0.92 6.91 -10.50
CA SER A 71 -0.76 7.02 -9.03
C SER A 71 0.13 8.19 -8.61
N ILE A 72 0.38 9.12 -9.54
CA ILE A 72 1.07 10.38 -9.23
C ILE A 72 0.09 11.29 -8.50
N PRO A 73 0.45 11.82 -7.32
CA PRO A 73 -0.41 12.75 -6.58
C PRO A 73 -0.53 14.10 -7.28
N SER A 74 -1.57 14.84 -6.94
CA SER A 74 -1.76 16.23 -7.37
C SER A 74 -0.67 17.14 -6.81
N THR A 75 -0.52 18.32 -7.38
CA THR A 75 0.53 19.27 -6.95
C THR A 75 0.28 19.87 -5.57
N GLN A 76 -0.98 20.05 -5.20
CA GLN A 76 -1.39 20.68 -3.93
C GLN A 76 -2.64 19.98 -3.38
N PRO A 77 -2.50 18.76 -2.82
CA PRO A 77 -3.62 18.07 -2.20
C PRO A 77 -4.01 18.74 -0.86
N ASP A 78 -5.29 18.68 -0.53
CA ASP A 78 -5.79 19.08 0.78
C ASP A 78 -5.29 18.08 1.85
N ALA A 79 -4.40 18.52 2.71
CA ALA A 79 -3.72 17.69 3.69
C ALA A 79 -4.71 17.06 4.70
N ALA A 80 -5.70 17.83 5.18
CA ALA A 80 -6.69 17.35 6.14
C ALA A 80 -7.58 16.26 5.52
N LYS A 81 -8.03 16.50 4.29
CA LYS A 81 -8.84 15.54 3.53
C LYS A 81 -8.06 14.26 3.25
N MET A 82 -6.78 14.37 2.82
CA MET A 82 -5.95 13.19 2.54
C MET A 82 -5.70 12.35 3.79
N LEU A 83 -5.48 12.99 4.93
CA LEU A 83 -5.31 12.29 6.20
C LEU A 83 -6.60 11.58 6.64
N GLN A 84 -7.74 12.26 6.55
CA GLN A 84 -9.04 11.68 6.90
C GLN A 84 -9.36 10.46 6.03
N GLU A 85 -9.18 10.57 4.71
CA GLU A 85 -9.39 9.48 3.76
C GLU A 85 -8.44 8.30 4.05
N PHE A 86 -7.17 8.58 4.34
CA PHE A 86 -6.18 7.56 4.68
C PHE A 86 -6.60 6.78 5.94
N ILE A 87 -7.00 7.46 7.02
CA ILE A 87 -7.46 6.82 8.25
C ILE A 87 -8.70 5.95 7.99
N GLN A 88 -9.63 6.42 7.17
CA GLN A 88 -10.80 5.65 6.78
C GLN A 88 -10.42 4.35 6.07
N TYR A 89 -9.49 4.39 5.12
CA TYR A 89 -9.01 3.19 4.44
C TYR A 89 -8.25 2.24 5.37
N GLN A 90 -7.52 2.74 6.37
CA GLN A 90 -6.88 1.88 7.36
C GLN A 90 -7.90 1.10 8.19
N HIS A 91 -9.01 1.73 8.62
CA HIS A 91 -10.10 1.03 9.29
C HIS A 91 -10.75 -0.03 8.40
N GLN A 92 -10.98 0.28 7.12
CA GLN A 92 -11.51 -0.70 6.16
C GLN A 92 -10.54 -1.86 5.96
N LEU A 93 -9.24 -1.59 5.81
CA LEU A 93 -8.21 -2.62 5.66
C LEU A 93 -8.17 -3.56 6.87
N LEU A 94 -8.22 -3.02 8.09
CA LEU A 94 -8.28 -3.82 9.31
C LEU A 94 -9.51 -4.74 9.33
N ASN A 95 -10.67 -4.23 8.95
CA ASN A 95 -11.89 -5.04 8.83
C ASN A 95 -11.75 -6.14 7.79
N LEU A 96 -11.20 -5.83 6.60
CA LEU A 96 -10.97 -6.82 5.55
C LEU A 96 -9.97 -7.90 5.97
N LEU A 97 -8.94 -7.56 6.75
CA LEU A 97 -8.01 -8.53 7.33
C LEU A 97 -8.71 -9.47 8.31
N GLN A 98 -9.68 -8.98 9.10
CA GLN A 98 -10.49 -9.85 9.98
C GLN A 98 -11.37 -10.82 9.18
N ILE A 99 -12.06 -10.33 8.15
CA ILE A 99 -12.88 -11.16 7.25
C ILE A 99 -12.00 -12.19 6.53
N ALA A 100 -10.81 -11.81 6.08
CA ALA A 100 -9.89 -12.68 5.36
C ALA A 100 -9.37 -13.87 6.18
N LYS A 101 -9.47 -13.85 7.52
CA LYS A 101 -9.15 -15.01 8.35
C LYS A 101 -10.01 -16.24 8.01
N SER A 102 -11.21 -16.04 7.50
CA SER A 102 -12.13 -17.08 7.09
C SER A 102 -12.16 -17.29 5.57
N ALA A 103 -11.17 -16.78 4.85
CA ALA A 103 -11.11 -16.88 3.39
C ALA A 103 -9.91 -17.67 2.91
N ASN A 104 -9.98 -18.15 1.67
CA ASN A 104 -8.83 -18.81 1.03
C ASN A 104 -7.88 -17.78 0.44
N LEU A 105 -6.80 -17.48 1.17
CA LEU A 105 -5.79 -16.48 0.81
C LEU A 105 -5.01 -16.83 -0.46
N GLU A 106 -4.99 -18.10 -0.87
CA GLU A 106 -4.27 -18.56 -2.08
C GLU A 106 -5.15 -18.57 -3.32
N HIS A 107 -6.43 -18.88 -3.16
CA HIS A 107 -7.33 -19.08 -4.30
C HIS A 107 -7.92 -17.78 -4.82
N ILE A 108 -8.26 -16.87 -3.91
CA ILE A 108 -8.81 -15.57 -4.28
C ILE A 108 -7.72 -14.74 -4.97
N ARG A 109 -8.08 -14.16 -6.13
CA ARG A 109 -7.18 -13.36 -6.96
C ARG A 109 -7.62 -11.91 -7.03
N ILE A 110 -6.67 -11.00 -6.76
CA ILE A 110 -6.89 -9.55 -6.77
C ILE A 110 -6.11 -8.94 -7.93
N PRO A 111 -6.78 -8.20 -8.84
CA PRO A 111 -6.10 -7.52 -9.93
C PRO A 111 -5.16 -6.42 -9.41
N THR A 112 -4.02 -6.25 -10.06
CA THR A 112 -3.06 -5.22 -9.67
C THR A 112 -3.37 -3.86 -10.31
N THR A 113 -2.84 -2.79 -9.72
CA THR A 113 -2.88 -1.44 -10.32
C THR A 113 -2.04 -1.33 -11.59
N LEU A 114 -1.12 -2.26 -11.85
CA LEU A 114 -0.25 -2.26 -13.02
C LEU A 114 -0.98 -2.74 -14.28
N SER A 115 -1.82 -3.75 -14.14
CA SER A 115 -2.62 -4.30 -15.24
C SER A 115 -3.76 -5.15 -14.68
N LYS A 116 -4.94 -5.05 -15.29
CA LYS A 116 -6.09 -5.92 -14.97
C LYS A 116 -5.84 -7.40 -15.31
N LEU A 117 -4.86 -7.67 -16.18
CA LEU A 117 -4.47 -9.03 -16.55
C LEU A 117 -3.50 -9.67 -15.54
N ILE A 118 -2.89 -8.88 -14.66
CA ILE A 118 -1.99 -9.37 -13.63
C ILE A 118 -2.73 -9.36 -12.30
N SER A 119 -2.88 -10.52 -11.70
CA SER A 119 -3.50 -10.67 -10.39
C SER A 119 -2.57 -11.37 -9.40
N LEU A 120 -2.66 -10.99 -8.13
CA LEU A 120 -1.96 -11.63 -7.03
C LEU A 120 -2.92 -12.49 -6.21
N LYS A 121 -2.40 -13.48 -5.48
CA LYS A 121 -3.13 -14.15 -4.42
C LYS A 121 -3.58 -13.11 -3.38
N LEU A 122 -4.72 -13.32 -2.73
CA LEU A 122 -5.22 -12.38 -1.70
C LEU A 122 -4.19 -12.14 -0.60
N GLY A 123 -3.54 -13.19 -0.10
CA GLY A 123 -2.50 -13.08 0.91
C GLY A 123 -1.27 -12.28 0.42
N ASP A 124 -0.87 -12.46 -0.84
CA ASP A 124 0.21 -11.67 -1.45
C ASP A 124 -0.20 -10.20 -1.65
N THR A 125 -1.47 -9.94 -1.95
CA THR A 125 -1.99 -8.59 -2.08
C THR A 125 -1.89 -7.84 -0.75
N PHE A 126 -2.30 -8.45 0.35
CA PHE A 126 -2.13 -7.85 1.68
C PHE A 126 -0.65 -7.60 2.01
N ARG A 127 0.22 -8.58 1.76
CA ARG A 127 1.66 -8.44 2.01
C ARG A 127 2.28 -7.29 1.20
N PHE A 128 1.97 -7.23 -0.08
CA PHE A 128 2.45 -6.16 -0.97
C PHE A 128 1.92 -4.80 -0.53
N PHE A 129 0.62 -4.70 -0.24
CA PHE A 129 -0.01 -3.44 0.13
C PHE A 129 0.55 -2.88 1.44
N ILE A 130 0.69 -3.72 2.46
CA ILE A 130 1.30 -3.33 3.75
C ILE A 130 2.79 -2.93 3.56
N ALA A 131 3.55 -3.67 2.78
CA ALA A 131 4.95 -3.33 2.50
C ALA A 131 5.08 -1.98 1.75
N HIS A 132 4.13 -1.68 0.85
CA HIS A 132 4.05 -0.40 0.16
C HIS A 132 3.75 0.75 1.12
N GLU A 133 2.81 0.58 2.04
CA GLU A 133 2.54 1.57 3.09
C GLU A 133 3.76 1.78 3.99
N GLN A 134 4.39 0.73 4.48
CA GLN A 134 5.60 0.81 5.32
C GLN A 134 6.71 1.61 4.62
N ARG A 135 6.91 1.40 3.32
CA ARG A 135 7.86 2.16 2.51
C ARG A 135 7.55 3.66 2.53
N HIS A 136 6.29 4.02 2.35
CA HIS A 136 5.86 5.41 2.30
C HIS A 136 5.81 6.07 3.67
N PHE A 137 5.53 5.33 4.74
CA PHE A 137 5.70 5.83 6.12
C PHE A 137 7.16 6.21 6.41
N LEU A 138 8.10 5.39 5.98
CA LEU A 138 9.52 5.72 6.10
C LEU A 138 9.88 6.99 5.30
N GLN A 139 9.30 7.17 4.12
CA GLN A 139 9.45 8.40 3.34
C GLN A 139 8.90 9.63 4.08
N ILE A 140 7.72 9.51 4.71
CA ILE A 140 7.12 10.57 5.53
C ILE A 140 8.04 10.92 6.71
N GLN A 141 8.50 9.93 7.46
CA GLN A 141 9.42 10.14 8.59
C GLN A 141 10.69 10.90 8.17
N ASN A 142 11.31 10.49 7.06
CA ASN A 142 12.49 11.16 6.52
C ASN A 142 12.20 12.61 6.10
N THR A 143 11.02 12.88 5.55
CA THR A 143 10.60 14.23 5.15
C THR A 143 10.41 15.12 6.39
N LEU A 144 9.75 14.61 7.44
CA LEU A 144 9.53 15.36 8.68
C LEU A 144 10.84 15.66 9.41
N THR A 145 11.75 14.69 9.48
CA THR A 145 13.07 14.86 10.11
C THR A 145 13.88 15.94 9.38
N ALA A 146 13.92 15.91 8.04
CA ALA A 146 14.62 16.89 7.25
C ALA A 146 14.07 18.32 7.46
N ASN A 147 12.74 18.47 7.54
CA ASN A 147 12.09 19.77 7.79
C ASN A 147 12.38 20.31 9.19
N ASN A 148 12.41 19.45 10.20
CA ASN A 148 12.73 19.86 11.57
C ASN A 148 14.20 20.28 11.72
N SER A 149 15.12 19.61 11.04
CA SER A 149 16.54 19.99 11.04
C SER A 149 16.78 21.34 10.38
N GLN A 150 16.02 21.70 9.32
CA GLN A 150 16.12 23.00 8.69
C GLN A 150 15.58 24.14 9.58
N LYS A 151 14.53 23.89 10.37
CA LYS A 151 13.97 24.87 11.31
C LYS A 151 14.86 25.11 12.54
N ALA A 152 15.68 24.15 12.91
CA ALA A 152 16.59 24.27 14.06
C ALA A 152 17.88 25.06 13.75
N VAL A 153 18.15 25.32 12.47
CA VAL A 153 19.36 26.04 11.97
C VAL A 153 19.03 27.47 11.50
N ALA A 154 17.76 27.85 11.45
CA ALA A 154 17.26 29.19 11.07
C ALA A 154 16.88 30.01 12.30
#